data_0f74abca1f4290867e9c3dd4480ac20e
#
_entry.id   0f74abca1f4290867e9c3dd4480ac20e
#
_cell.length_a   1.000
_cell.length_b   1.000
_cell.length_c   1.000
_cell.angle_alpha   90.00
_cell.angle_beta   90.00
_cell.angle_gamma   90.00
#
_symmetry.space_group_name_H-M   'P 1'
#
loop_
_entity.id
_entity.type
_entity.pdbx_description
1 polymer ?
#
loop_
_entity_poly.entity_id
_entity_poly.type
_entity_poly.pdbx_seq_one_letter_code
_entity_poly.pdbx_strand_id
1 'polypeptide(L)'
;TVDEDKHKKNQQDFVLWFTKSKFENQELKWNSPWGVGYPGWHIECSGISYKYLGDYLDIHCGGVDNKFPHHANEIAQSEAFFGKKWCRSWFHVEHLNIMNGKMSKSEGNFLTMPSLKEKGYTPEVYKLFCLQSHYRKVQNFSFESLDIAKATYSSIIKKISALSLNDEKIDHEKVKLF
;
A
#
# COMPACT_ATOMS: atom_id res chain seq x y z
N THR A 1 1.50 -12.74 18.75
CA THR A 1 2.22 -12.91 20.03
C THR A 1 3.55 -12.21 19.91
N VAL A 2 3.85 -11.31 20.83
CA VAL A 2 5.16 -10.65 20.92
C VAL A 2 6.02 -11.55 21.80
N ASP A 3 7.20 -11.94 21.30
CA ASP A 3 8.12 -12.76 22.04
C ASP A 3 8.60 -12.01 23.30
N GLU A 4 8.71 -12.72 24.42
CA GLU A 4 9.22 -12.16 25.67
C GLU A 4 10.69 -11.78 25.49
N ASP A 5 11.01 -10.50 25.72
CA ASP A 5 12.36 -9.97 25.68
C ASP A 5 12.68 -9.31 27.04
N LYS A 6 13.66 -9.86 27.74
CA LYS A 6 14.10 -9.39 29.07
C LYS A 6 14.70 -7.98 29.05
N HIS A 7 15.08 -7.48 27.90
CA HIS A 7 15.64 -6.14 27.74
C HIS A 7 14.58 -5.05 27.53
N LYS A 8 13.32 -5.42 27.30
CA LYS A 8 12.21 -4.50 27.18
C LYS A 8 11.70 -4.07 28.55
N LYS A 9 11.41 -2.78 28.71
CA LYS A 9 10.74 -2.27 29.89
C LYS A 9 9.27 -2.71 29.94
N ASN A 10 8.60 -2.69 28.79
CA ASN A 10 7.27 -3.24 28.60
C ASN A 10 7.29 -4.20 27.41
N GLN A 11 6.53 -5.28 27.47
CA GLN A 11 6.51 -6.29 26.41
C GLN A 11 6.09 -5.74 25.03
N GLN A 12 5.30 -4.67 25.02
CA GLN A 12 4.83 -4.02 23.81
C GLN A 12 5.82 -2.98 23.23
N ASP A 13 6.94 -2.72 23.93
CA ASP A 13 7.95 -1.81 23.42
C ASP A 13 8.53 -2.34 22.11
N PHE A 14 8.79 -1.45 21.17
CA PHE A 14 9.39 -1.74 19.88
C PHE A 14 10.56 -0.81 19.59
N VAL A 15 11.44 -1.24 18.68
CA VAL A 15 12.70 -0.55 18.42
C VAL A 15 12.46 0.62 17.47
N LEU A 16 12.87 1.81 17.87
CA LEU A 16 12.87 3.02 17.02
C LEU A 16 14.20 3.21 16.28
N TRP A 17 15.32 2.76 16.88
CA TRP A 17 16.66 2.88 16.31
C TRP A 17 17.47 1.63 16.55
N PHE A 18 18.05 1.06 15.50
CA PHE A 18 18.90 -0.11 15.55
C PHE A 18 20.37 0.30 15.52
N THR A 19 21.15 -0.10 16.52
CA THR A 19 22.60 0.08 16.56
C THR A 19 23.36 -1.16 16.10
N LYS A 20 22.66 -2.30 15.96
CA LYS A 20 23.21 -3.57 15.46
C LYS A 20 22.37 -4.04 14.28
N SER A 21 23.00 -4.38 13.18
CA SER A 21 22.32 -4.99 12.04
C SER A 21 22.49 -6.50 12.06
N LYS A 22 21.46 -7.22 11.57
CA LYS A 22 21.56 -8.65 11.24
C LYS A 22 22.38 -8.89 9.95
N PHE A 23 22.61 -7.84 9.16
CA PHE A 23 23.36 -7.88 7.93
C PHE A 23 24.72 -7.21 8.13
N GLU A 24 25.80 -7.95 7.89
CA GLU A 24 27.17 -7.45 8.08
C GLU A 24 27.48 -6.22 7.20
N ASN A 25 26.91 -6.18 6.01
CA ASN A 25 27.13 -5.15 4.99
C ASN A 25 26.01 -4.13 4.87
N GLN A 26 25.36 -3.76 5.98
CA GLN A 26 24.36 -2.70 5.93
C GLN A 26 25.02 -1.35 5.61
N GLU A 27 24.74 -0.79 4.44
CA GLU A 27 25.33 0.47 3.97
C GLU A 27 24.65 1.70 4.55
N LEU A 28 23.30 1.67 4.68
CA LEU A 28 22.54 2.81 5.16
C LEU A 28 22.60 2.88 6.69
N LYS A 29 23.52 3.69 7.20
CA LYS A 29 23.70 3.98 8.64
C LYS A 29 23.94 5.47 8.84
N TRP A 30 23.46 5.97 9.95
CA TRP A 30 23.60 7.39 10.33
C TRP A 30 24.10 7.52 11.77
N ASN A 31 24.69 8.66 12.09
CA ASN A 31 25.00 9.03 13.46
C ASN A 31 23.72 9.41 14.20
N SER A 32 23.62 9.00 15.46
CA SER A 32 22.53 9.36 16.35
C SER A 32 23.04 9.52 17.78
N PRO A 33 22.25 10.12 18.71
CA PRO A 33 22.60 10.16 20.12
C PRO A 33 22.75 8.78 20.76
N TRP A 34 22.21 7.72 20.14
CA TRP A 34 22.27 6.33 20.63
C TRP A 34 23.38 5.53 19.94
N GLY A 35 24.16 6.16 19.07
CA GLY A 35 25.23 5.53 18.29
C GLY A 35 24.93 5.46 16.79
N VAL A 36 25.91 4.95 16.03
CA VAL A 36 25.76 4.72 14.60
C VAL A 36 24.74 3.59 14.38
N GLY A 37 23.76 3.82 13.52
CA GLY A 37 22.71 2.85 13.27
C GLY A 37 21.72 3.30 12.22
N TYR A 38 20.52 2.71 12.24
CA TYR A 38 19.46 2.97 11.29
C TYR A 38 18.08 2.95 11.97
N PRO A 39 17.08 3.64 11.40
CA PRO A 39 15.74 3.69 11.98
C PRO A 39 15.03 2.33 11.92
N GLY A 40 14.12 2.11 12.85
CA GLY A 40 13.15 1.03 12.76
C GLY A 40 12.13 1.30 11.65
N TRP A 41 11.58 0.23 11.08
CA TRP A 41 10.65 0.32 9.95
C TRP A 41 9.45 1.27 10.19
N HIS A 42 8.90 1.26 11.40
CA HIS A 42 7.71 2.07 11.71
C HIS A 42 8.03 3.56 11.81
N ILE A 43 9.20 3.94 12.34
CA ILE A 43 9.59 5.34 12.46
C ILE A 43 9.96 5.96 11.11
N GLU A 44 10.40 5.16 10.14
CA GLU A 44 10.63 5.63 8.77
C GLU A 44 9.35 6.20 8.17
N CYS A 45 8.24 5.46 8.24
CA CYS A 45 6.95 5.91 7.70
C CYS A 45 6.42 7.14 8.42
N SER A 46 6.48 7.18 9.75
CA SER A 46 6.07 8.37 10.52
C SER A 46 6.94 9.59 10.18
N GLY A 47 8.26 9.43 10.10
CA GLY A 47 9.19 10.52 9.79
C GLY A 47 9.00 11.07 8.37
N ILE A 48 8.82 10.18 7.38
CA ILE A 48 8.57 10.55 5.99
C ILE A 48 7.23 11.27 5.87
N SER A 49 6.18 10.73 6.47
CA SER A 49 4.85 11.34 6.46
C SER A 49 4.88 12.74 7.08
N TYR A 50 5.52 12.89 8.23
CA TYR A 50 5.66 14.19 8.87
C TYR A 50 6.43 15.20 8.00
N LYS A 51 7.53 14.77 7.40
CA LYS A 51 8.38 15.65 6.56
C LYS A 51 7.62 16.21 5.36
N TYR A 52 6.76 15.43 4.72
CA TYR A 52 6.14 15.82 3.45
C TYR A 52 4.67 16.21 3.57
N LEU A 53 3.96 15.71 4.57
CA LEU A 53 2.52 15.91 4.74
C LEU A 53 2.14 16.65 6.03
N GLY A 54 3.11 16.89 6.93
CA GLY A 54 2.87 17.57 8.20
C GLY A 54 2.42 16.64 9.33
N ASP A 55 1.89 17.22 10.36
CA ASP A 55 1.58 16.57 11.64
C ASP A 55 0.17 15.95 11.71
N TYR A 56 -0.52 15.87 10.58
CA TYR A 56 -1.86 15.30 10.47
C TYR A 56 -2.12 14.72 9.09
N LEU A 57 -2.63 13.50 9.04
CA LEU A 57 -2.99 12.81 7.81
C LEU A 57 -4.51 12.64 7.71
N ASP A 58 -5.09 12.97 6.58
CA ASP A 58 -6.51 12.67 6.30
C ASP A 58 -6.74 11.18 6.11
N ILE A 59 -5.85 10.53 5.34
CA ILE A 59 -5.92 9.11 5.01
C ILE A 59 -4.52 8.51 5.02
N HIS A 60 -4.37 7.37 5.71
CA HIS A 60 -3.18 6.52 5.64
C HIS A 60 -3.56 5.13 5.13
N CYS A 61 -2.81 4.63 4.14
CA CYS A 61 -3.15 3.41 3.44
C CYS A 61 -2.07 2.33 3.64
N GLY A 62 -2.47 1.07 3.63
CA GLY A 62 -1.57 -0.07 3.63
C GLY A 62 -2.26 -1.39 3.33
N GLY A 63 -1.52 -2.47 3.27
CA GLY A 63 -2.08 -3.82 3.27
C GLY A 63 -2.72 -4.15 4.62
N VAL A 64 -3.59 -5.13 4.65
CA VAL A 64 -4.24 -5.60 5.89
C VAL A 64 -3.21 -6.09 6.92
N ASP A 65 -2.08 -6.61 6.48
CA ASP A 65 -0.93 -7.03 7.28
C ASP A 65 -0.24 -5.87 8.00
N ASN A 66 -0.30 -4.65 7.45
CA ASN A 66 0.23 -3.46 8.11
C ASN A 66 -0.63 -2.97 9.28
N LYS A 67 -1.86 -3.43 9.41
CA LYS A 67 -2.75 -3.03 10.51
C LYS A 67 -2.11 -3.28 11.87
N PHE A 68 -1.43 -4.43 12.01
CA PHE A 68 -0.64 -4.76 13.18
C PHE A 68 0.58 -5.60 12.77
N PRO A 69 1.78 -5.26 13.28
CA PRO A 69 2.07 -4.20 14.27
C PRO A 69 2.37 -2.82 13.65
N HIS A 70 2.52 -2.71 12.32
CA HIS A 70 3.13 -1.53 11.67
C HIS A 70 2.34 -0.24 11.94
N HIS A 71 1.09 -0.15 11.51
CA HIS A 71 0.27 1.05 11.72
C HIS A 71 -0.05 1.31 13.19
N ALA A 72 -0.21 0.25 14.01
CA ALA A 72 -0.37 0.42 15.46
C ALA A 72 0.85 1.09 16.09
N ASN A 73 2.05 0.74 15.65
CA ASN A 73 3.29 1.34 16.13
C ASN A 73 3.48 2.77 15.58
N GLU A 74 3.07 3.03 14.33
CA GLU A 74 3.06 4.41 13.79
C GLU A 74 2.13 5.33 14.59
N ILE A 75 0.94 4.86 14.97
CA ILE A 75 0.03 5.60 15.84
C ILE A 75 0.71 5.90 17.17
N ALA A 76 1.26 4.87 17.84
CA ALA A 76 1.87 5.03 19.14
C ALA A 76 3.01 6.07 19.15
N GLN A 77 3.91 6.01 18.16
CA GLN A 77 5.05 6.93 18.08
C GLN A 77 4.65 8.34 17.63
N SER A 78 3.76 8.46 16.64
CA SER A 78 3.36 9.75 16.08
C SER A 78 2.45 10.53 17.05
N GLU A 79 1.46 9.86 17.66
CA GLU A 79 0.57 10.51 18.62
C GLU A 79 1.29 10.88 19.92
N ALA A 80 2.27 10.07 20.37
CA ALA A 80 3.13 10.44 21.49
C ALA A 80 4.00 11.67 21.19
N PHE A 81 4.50 11.78 19.94
CA PHE A 81 5.32 12.92 19.54
C PHE A 81 4.50 14.21 19.36
N PHE A 82 3.34 14.13 18.70
CA PHE A 82 2.51 15.30 18.40
C PHE A 82 1.55 15.69 19.53
N GLY A 83 1.30 14.82 20.50
CA GLY A 83 0.32 15.04 21.57
C GLY A 83 -1.13 15.12 21.10
N LYS A 84 -1.43 14.64 19.89
CA LYS A 84 -2.77 14.67 19.28
C LYS A 84 -2.96 13.48 18.34
N LYS A 85 -4.21 13.23 17.95
CA LYS A 85 -4.52 12.24 16.90
C LYS A 85 -3.80 12.59 15.60
N TRP A 86 -3.04 11.62 15.08
CA TRP A 86 -2.17 11.82 13.92
C TRP A 86 -2.88 11.58 12.58
N CYS A 87 -3.73 10.55 12.51
CA CYS A 87 -4.40 10.18 11.27
C CYS A 87 -5.91 10.07 11.45
N ARG A 88 -6.66 10.66 10.52
CA ARG A 88 -8.12 10.65 10.55
C ARG A 88 -8.70 9.30 10.17
N SER A 89 -8.24 8.74 9.06
CA SER A 89 -8.81 7.55 8.45
C SER A 89 -7.74 6.58 7.99
N TRP A 90 -7.98 5.29 8.22
CA TRP A 90 -7.09 4.20 7.85
C TRP A 90 -7.74 3.36 6.76
N PHE A 91 -7.00 3.08 5.70
CA PHE A 91 -7.48 2.30 4.57
C PHE A 91 -6.59 1.07 4.39
N HIS A 92 -7.15 -0.12 4.67
CA HIS A 92 -6.44 -1.39 4.57
C HIS A 92 -6.98 -2.23 3.42
N VAL A 93 -6.09 -2.64 2.53
CA VAL A 93 -6.41 -3.43 1.35
C VAL A 93 -6.06 -4.89 1.60
N GLU A 94 -6.96 -5.79 1.24
CA GLU A 94 -6.74 -7.23 1.29
C GLU A 94 -5.73 -7.71 0.25
N HIS A 95 -5.24 -8.93 0.45
CA HIS A 95 -4.23 -9.54 -0.40
C HIS A 95 -4.76 -9.87 -1.79
N LEU A 96 -3.86 -9.77 -2.76
CA LEU A 96 -4.00 -10.36 -4.07
C LEU A 96 -3.29 -11.71 -4.08
N ASN A 97 -4.06 -12.79 -4.16
CA ASN A 97 -3.53 -14.15 -4.23
C ASN A 97 -3.40 -14.61 -5.68
N ILE A 98 -2.47 -15.52 -5.93
CA ILE A 98 -2.37 -16.23 -7.19
C ILE A 98 -2.88 -17.67 -6.99
N MET A 99 -3.78 -18.11 -7.85
CA MET A 99 -4.50 -19.39 -7.69
C MET A 99 -3.59 -20.63 -7.63
N ASN A 100 -2.35 -20.57 -8.09
CA ASN A 100 -1.43 -21.71 -8.17
C ASN A 100 -0.27 -21.65 -7.16
N GLY A 101 -0.46 -21.03 -6.01
CA GLY A 101 0.55 -20.99 -4.96
C GLY A 101 1.13 -19.60 -4.66
N LYS A 102 2.08 -19.58 -3.77
CA LYS A 102 2.74 -18.35 -3.33
C LYS A 102 3.63 -17.81 -4.45
N MET A 103 3.48 -16.53 -4.80
CA MET A 103 4.38 -15.87 -5.74
C MET A 103 5.81 -15.91 -5.21
N SER A 104 6.73 -16.55 -5.92
CA SER A 104 8.13 -16.64 -5.53
C SER A 104 9.03 -16.35 -6.73
N LYS A 105 10.06 -15.55 -6.50
CA LYS A 105 11.07 -15.25 -7.53
C LYS A 105 11.84 -16.51 -7.93
N SER A 106 12.02 -17.47 -7.02
CA SER A 106 12.75 -18.71 -7.24
C SER A 106 12.01 -19.71 -8.12
N GLU A 107 10.68 -19.62 -8.20
CA GLU A 107 9.85 -20.52 -9.02
C GLU A 107 9.54 -19.93 -10.40
N GLY A 108 10.06 -18.75 -10.74
CA GLY A 108 9.85 -18.11 -12.05
C GLY A 108 8.42 -17.67 -12.34
N ASN A 109 7.49 -17.80 -11.37
CA ASN A 109 6.09 -17.41 -11.50
C ASN A 109 5.81 -15.99 -11.00
N PHE A 110 6.85 -15.16 -10.86
CA PHE A 110 6.72 -13.79 -10.41
C PHE A 110 6.08 -12.92 -11.48
N LEU A 111 4.86 -12.47 -11.21
CA LEU A 111 4.11 -11.63 -12.13
C LEU A 111 4.62 -10.18 -12.07
N THR A 112 5.12 -9.69 -13.19
CA THR A 112 5.56 -8.30 -13.34
C THR A 112 4.78 -7.60 -14.44
N MET A 113 4.75 -6.25 -14.43
CA MET A 113 4.13 -5.51 -15.52
C MET A 113 4.77 -5.76 -16.89
N PRO A 114 6.10 -5.89 -17.04
CA PRO A 114 6.69 -6.34 -18.29
C PRO A 114 6.15 -7.69 -18.77
N SER A 115 6.07 -8.70 -17.89
CA SER A 115 5.56 -10.03 -18.27
C SER A 115 4.08 -10.01 -18.66
N LEU A 116 3.26 -9.12 -18.07
CA LEU A 116 1.88 -8.93 -18.49
C LEU A 116 1.79 -8.23 -19.86
N LYS A 117 2.64 -7.25 -20.12
CA LYS A 117 2.71 -6.57 -21.42
C LYS A 117 3.09 -7.53 -22.55
N GLU A 118 4.06 -8.41 -22.33
CA GLU A 118 4.46 -9.46 -23.28
C GLU A 118 3.28 -10.39 -23.62
N LYS A 119 2.37 -10.61 -22.67
CA LYS A 119 1.12 -11.37 -22.86
C LYS A 119 -0.05 -10.54 -23.42
N GLY A 120 0.19 -9.28 -23.76
CA GLY A 120 -0.81 -8.40 -24.38
C GLY A 120 -1.78 -7.74 -23.40
N TYR A 121 -1.41 -7.61 -22.13
CA TYR A 121 -2.18 -6.85 -21.14
C TYR A 121 -1.53 -5.49 -20.87
N THR A 122 -2.35 -4.43 -20.82
CA THR A 122 -1.87 -3.07 -20.48
C THR A 122 -1.96 -2.81 -18.98
N PRO A 123 -1.22 -1.83 -18.45
CA PRO A 123 -1.35 -1.42 -17.05
C PRO A 123 -2.77 -1.02 -16.65
N GLU A 124 -3.52 -0.41 -17.59
CA GLU A 124 -4.90 0.03 -17.37
C GLU A 124 -5.84 -1.16 -17.18
N VAL A 125 -5.64 -2.24 -17.94
CA VAL A 125 -6.38 -3.50 -17.78
C VAL A 125 -6.11 -4.10 -16.40
N TYR A 126 -4.85 -4.15 -15.98
CA TYR A 126 -4.48 -4.65 -14.65
C TYR A 126 -5.07 -3.77 -13.53
N LYS A 127 -5.00 -2.45 -13.70
CA LYS A 127 -5.62 -1.50 -12.77
C LYS A 127 -7.13 -1.73 -12.67
N LEU A 128 -7.83 -1.89 -13.79
CA LEU A 128 -9.25 -2.18 -13.80
C LEU A 128 -9.57 -3.51 -13.09
N PHE A 129 -8.79 -4.56 -13.36
CA PHE A 129 -8.90 -5.84 -12.65
C PHE A 129 -8.84 -5.65 -11.13
N CYS A 130 -7.85 -4.91 -10.62
CA CYS A 130 -7.74 -4.63 -9.19
C CYS A 130 -8.93 -3.83 -8.64
N LEU A 131 -9.47 -2.88 -9.41
CA LEU A 131 -10.58 -2.02 -8.99
C LEU A 131 -11.97 -2.69 -9.07
N GLN A 132 -12.10 -3.81 -9.79
CA GLN A 132 -13.37 -4.55 -9.88
C GLN A 132 -13.69 -5.34 -8.60
N SER A 133 -12.74 -5.52 -7.71
CA SER A 133 -12.97 -6.15 -6.41
C SER A 133 -13.05 -5.10 -5.31
N HIS A 134 -13.91 -5.36 -4.32
CA HIS A 134 -13.93 -4.51 -3.13
C HIS A 134 -12.63 -4.68 -2.34
N TYR A 135 -12.00 -3.59 -1.93
CA TYR A 135 -10.67 -3.57 -1.31
C TYR A 135 -10.53 -4.42 -0.02
N ARG A 136 -11.66 -4.72 0.67
CA ARG A 136 -11.70 -5.60 1.85
C ARG A 136 -11.92 -7.08 1.53
N LYS A 137 -11.92 -7.45 0.26
CA LYS A 137 -12.04 -8.85 -0.17
C LYS A 137 -10.72 -9.33 -0.74
N VAL A 138 -10.30 -10.50 -0.33
CA VAL A 138 -9.19 -11.20 -0.98
C VAL A 138 -9.53 -11.37 -2.45
N GLN A 139 -8.62 -10.94 -3.32
CA GLN A 139 -8.74 -11.09 -4.75
C GLN A 139 -7.81 -12.18 -5.24
N ASN A 140 -8.32 -13.06 -6.09
CA ASN A 140 -7.51 -14.09 -6.72
C ASN A 140 -7.18 -13.69 -8.15
N PHE A 141 -5.90 -13.68 -8.47
CA PHE A 141 -5.41 -13.44 -9.81
C PHE A 141 -5.47 -14.73 -10.64
N SER A 142 -6.04 -14.63 -11.83
CA SER A 142 -5.87 -15.61 -12.90
C SER A 142 -5.88 -14.88 -14.25
N PHE A 143 -5.33 -15.50 -15.29
CA PHE A 143 -5.38 -14.91 -16.64
C PHE A 143 -6.81 -14.81 -17.16
N GLU A 144 -7.69 -15.74 -16.80
CA GLU A 144 -9.11 -15.69 -17.14
C GLU A 144 -9.79 -14.46 -16.54
N SER A 145 -9.51 -14.15 -15.27
CA SER A 145 -10.04 -12.95 -14.62
C SER A 145 -9.48 -11.66 -15.24
N LEU A 146 -8.23 -11.69 -15.68
CA LEU A 146 -7.61 -10.58 -16.38
C LEU A 146 -8.17 -10.39 -17.80
N ASP A 147 -8.52 -11.47 -18.50
CA ASP A 147 -9.20 -11.43 -19.81
C ASP A 147 -10.60 -10.81 -19.70
N ILE A 148 -11.33 -11.11 -18.63
CA ILE A 148 -12.62 -10.47 -18.33
C ILE A 148 -12.43 -8.95 -18.12
N ALA A 149 -11.42 -8.56 -17.37
CA ALA A 149 -11.10 -7.15 -17.19
C ALA A 149 -10.70 -6.46 -18.51
N LYS A 150 -9.93 -7.15 -19.37
CA LYS A 150 -9.54 -6.66 -20.70
C LYS A 150 -10.75 -6.44 -21.61
N ALA A 151 -11.69 -7.38 -21.63
CA ALA A 151 -12.93 -7.24 -22.38
C ALA A 151 -13.78 -6.08 -21.86
N THR A 152 -13.89 -5.94 -20.55
CA THR A 152 -14.60 -4.83 -19.89
C THR A 152 -13.95 -3.49 -20.23
N TYR A 153 -12.63 -3.38 -20.13
CA TYR A 153 -11.88 -2.18 -20.49
C TYR A 153 -12.12 -1.77 -21.95
N SER A 154 -11.99 -2.73 -22.86
CA SER A 154 -12.24 -2.52 -24.29
C SER A 154 -13.66 -2.02 -24.56
N SER A 155 -14.66 -2.58 -23.87
CA SER A 155 -16.06 -2.13 -23.97
C SER A 155 -16.24 -0.69 -23.48
N ILE A 156 -15.62 -0.33 -22.37
CA ILE A 156 -15.66 1.04 -21.82
C ILE A 156 -15.05 2.01 -22.82
N ILE A 157 -13.86 1.73 -23.33
CA ILE A 157 -13.17 2.59 -24.31
C ILE A 157 -14.01 2.76 -25.58
N LYS A 158 -14.59 1.67 -26.10
CA LYS A 158 -15.47 1.72 -27.28
C LYS A 158 -16.69 2.61 -27.03
N LYS A 159 -17.31 2.52 -25.86
CA LYS A 159 -18.46 3.37 -25.51
C LYS A 159 -18.06 4.84 -25.41
N ILE A 160 -16.94 5.13 -24.74
CA ILE A 160 -16.44 6.52 -24.62
C ILE A 160 -16.10 7.09 -25.99
N SER A 161 -15.43 6.33 -26.86
CA SER A 161 -15.06 6.76 -28.20
C SER A 161 -16.28 7.00 -29.13
N ALA A 162 -17.42 6.40 -28.80
CA ALA A 162 -18.67 6.60 -29.54
C ALA A 162 -19.47 7.83 -29.04
N LEU A 163 -19.04 8.44 -27.91
CA LEU A 163 -19.67 9.66 -27.42
C LEU A 163 -19.25 10.83 -28.32
N SER A 164 -20.24 11.52 -28.94
CA SER A 164 -20.01 12.80 -29.56
C SER A 164 -19.84 13.88 -28.50
N LEU A 165 -18.81 14.70 -28.61
CA LEU A 165 -18.72 15.95 -27.84
C LEU A 165 -19.78 16.89 -28.45
N ASN A 166 -20.96 16.92 -27.83
CA ASN A 166 -21.91 17.96 -28.12
C ASN A 166 -21.50 19.21 -27.34
N ASP A 167 -21.48 20.38 -28.02
CA ASP A 167 -21.27 21.69 -27.37
C ASP A 167 -22.46 22.09 -26.48
N GLU A 168 -23.28 21.16 -26.03
CA GLU A 168 -24.36 21.42 -25.09
C GLU A 168 -23.77 21.85 -23.75
N LYS A 169 -24.26 22.98 -23.26
CA LYS A 169 -23.87 23.52 -21.96
C LYS A 169 -24.06 22.44 -20.89
N ILE A 170 -23.04 22.25 -20.06
CA ILE A 170 -23.09 21.36 -18.91
C ILE A 170 -24.33 21.72 -18.10
N ASP A 171 -25.23 20.77 -17.95
CA ASP A 171 -26.39 20.90 -17.08
C ASP A 171 -25.92 20.78 -15.60
N HIS A 172 -25.65 21.94 -15.01
CA HIS A 172 -25.15 22.04 -13.64
C HIS A 172 -26.13 21.49 -12.59
N GLU A 173 -27.42 21.35 -12.90
CA GLU A 173 -28.37 20.71 -11.99
C GLU A 173 -28.23 19.19 -12.00
N LYS A 174 -27.96 18.59 -13.15
CA LYS A 174 -27.66 17.14 -13.22
C LYS A 174 -26.32 16.77 -12.58
N VAL A 175 -25.32 17.65 -12.67
CA VAL A 175 -24.01 17.43 -12.04
C VAL A 175 -24.11 17.43 -10.49
N LYS A 176 -25.07 18.14 -9.91
CA LYS A 176 -25.28 18.14 -8.44
C LYS A 176 -25.88 16.83 -7.90
N LEU A 177 -26.36 15.95 -8.77
CA LEU A 177 -26.93 14.65 -8.41
C LEU A 177 -25.91 13.51 -8.33
N PHE A 178 -24.64 13.74 -8.66
CA PHE A 178 -23.50 12.86 -8.54
C PHE A 178 -22.50 13.42 -7.52
#